data_9e73ad5e888662c83a889c2b8097e94f
#
_entry.id   9e73ad5e888662c83a889c2b8097e94f
#
_cell.length_a   1.000
_cell.length_b   1.000
_cell.length_c   1.000
_cell.angle_alpha   90.00
_cell.angle_beta   90.00
_cell.angle_gamma   90.00
#
_symmetry.space_group_name_H-M   'P 1'
#
loop_
_entity.id
_entity.type
_entity.pdbx_description
1 polymer ?
#
loop_
_entity_poly.entity_id
_entity_poly.type
_entity_poly.pdbx_seq_one_letter_code
_entity_poly.pdbx_strand_id
1 'polypeptide(L)'
;TTVNAVKNKYDKTIDATGQHVYPGFIATNSTVGMVEIDAIRPTNDLNEIGEYLPHIRTIVAYNAESKVVESLRPNGILTAQVVPNRGVISGSSSVVKLDAWNWEDAALLTDEGLHINWPRAYTSSWRMGPSSLKYNQKSYEQKIKDLGIFLTEASAYNKTKAETKHLPFAAMSKTFKGNQTVYLHANGQREIIDGIEFLKDHN
;
A
#
# COMPACT_ATOMS: atom_id res chain seq x y z
N THR A 1 23.77 24.31 -13.33
CA THR A 1 23.30 23.93 -14.68
C THR A 1 23.03 25.19 -15.46
N THR A 2 23.87 25.48 -16.43
CA THR A 2 23.66 26.56 -17.39
C THR A 2 22.50 26.12 -18.27
N VAL A 3 21.33 26.61 -17.98
CA VAL A 3 20.19 26.44 -18.85
C VAL A 3 20.30 27.52 -19.92
N ASN A 4 20.56 27.14 -21.15
CA ASN A 4 20.19 27.98 -22.27
C ASN A 4 18.69 28.20 -22.16
N ALA A 5 18.29 29.41 -21.76
CA ALA A 5 16.90 29.76 -21.60
C ALA A 5 16.18 29.46 -22.93
N VAL A 6 15.37 28.43 -22.95
CA VAL A 6 14.48 28.16 -24.07
C VAL A 6 13.54 29.35 -24.15
N LYS A 7 13.56 30.09 -25.27
CA LYS A 7 12.69 31.24 -25.50
C LYS A 7 11.25 30.80 -25.74
N ASN A 8 10.68 30.09 -24.77
CA ASN A 8 9.25 29.78 -24.79
C ASN A 8 8.48 30.87 -24.05
N LYS A 9 7.30 31.17 -24.50
CA LYS A 9 6.39 32.09 -23.83
C LYS A 9 5.80 31.36 -22.62
N TYR A 10 6.18 31.78 -21.42
CA TYR A 10 5.68 31.21 -20.17
C TYR A 10 4.59 32.12 -19.60
N ASP A 11 3.57 31.53 -19.01
CA ASP A 11 2.48 32.27 -18.35
C ASP A 11 2.96 32.94 -17.06
N LYS A 12 3.94 32.34 -16.39
CA LYS A 12 4.52 32.84 -15.14
C LYS A 12 6.02 32.55 -15.07
N THR A 13 6.77 33.52 -14.64
CA THR A 13 8.21 33.39 -14.33
C THR A 13 8.43 33.62 -12.85
N ILE A 14 9.18 32.74 -12.20
CA ILE A 14 9.57 32.87 -10.79
C ILE A 14 11.07 33.08 -10.74
N ASP A 15 11.51 34.20 -10.12
CA ASP A 15 12.90 34.44 -9.86
C ASP A 15 13.36 33.65 -8.64
N ALA A 16 14.23 32.67 -8.86
CA ALA A 16 14.82 31.81 -7.84
C ALA A 16 16.32 32.10 -7.64
N THR A 17 16.78 33.33 -7.95
CA THR A 17 18.19 33.71 -7.79
C THR A 17 18.63 33.50 -6.33
N GLY A 18 19.73 32.75 -6.15
CA GLY A 18 20.25 32.39 -4.82
C GLY A 18 19.48 31.29 -4.07
N GLN A 19 18.47 30.69 -4.68
CA GLN A 19 17.69 29.58 -4.11
C GLN A 19 18.00 28.26 -4.85
N HIS A 20 17.76 27.16 -4.15
CA HIS A 20 17.82 25.82 -4.72
C HIS A 20 16.41 25.32 -5.00
N VAL A 21 16.19 24.79 -6.19
CA VAL A 21 14.90 24.21 -6.60
C VAL A 21 15.04 22.69 -6.64
N TYR A 22 14.17 22.00 -5.90
CA TYR A 22 14.13 20.54 -5.83
C TYR A 22 12.75 20.03 -6.26
N PRO A 23 12.64 18.82 -6.81
CA PRO A 23 11.35 18.16 -6.97
C PRO A 23 10.74 17.89 -5.60
N GLY A 24 9.40 17.83 -5.52
CA GLY A 24 8.70 17.44 -4.29
C GLY A 24 9.02 16.00 -3.89
N PHE A 25 9.03 15.76 -2.58
CA PHE A 25 9.21 14.41 -2.03
C PHE A 25 7.97 13.54 -2.23
N ILE A 26 8.20 12.24 -2.37
CA ILE A 26 7.16 11.22 -2.46
C ILE A 26 7.21 10.39 -1.17
N ALA A 27 6.14 10.43 -0.38
CA ALA A 27 6.00 9.55 0.78
C ALA A 27 5.48 8.19 0.32
N THR A 28 6.34 7.18 0.32
CA THR A 28 5.95 5.80 0.00
C THR A 28 5.47 5.05 1.24
N ASN A 29 4.62 4.04 1.04
CA ASN A 29 4.09 3.17 2.11
C ASN A 29 3.51 3.98 3.29
N SER A 30 2.69 4.97 2.97
CA SER A 30 2.15 5.95 3.92
C SER A 30 0.67 5.67 4.22
N THR A 31 0.25 6.03 5.42
CA THR A 31 -1.16 5.99 5.87
C THR A 31 -1.81 7.38 5.91
N VAL A 32 -1.15 8.36 5.33
CA VAL A 32 -1.63 9.76 5.32
C VAL A 32 -3.01 9.87 4.68
N GLY A 33 -3.89 10.64 5.29
CA GLY A 33 -5.28 10.79 4.85
C GLY A 33 -6.19 9.59 5.16
N MET A 34 -5.66 8.53 5.82
CA MET A 34 -6.42 7.36 6.27
C MET A 34 -6.69 7.38 7.78
N VAL A 35 -5.97 8.22 8.51
CA VAL A 35 -6.09 8.36 9.96
C VAL A 35 -5.98 9.83 10.33
N GLU A 36 -6.95 10.31 11.12
CA GLU A 36 -6.90 11.64 11.72
C GLU A 36 -6.48 11.58 13.18
N ILE A 37 -7.19 10.79 13.99
CA ILE A 37 -6.90 10.60 15.40
C ILE A 37 -6.82 9.09 15.67
N ASP A 38 -5.62 8.57 15.89
CA ASP A 38 -5.35 7.13 15.99
C ASP A 38 -6.19 6.45 17.10
N ALA A 39 -6.44 7.15 18.21
CA ALA A 39 -7.23 6.64 19.33
C ALA A 39 -8.76 6.62 19.08
N ILE A 40 -9.23 7.25 18.02
CA ILE A 40 -10.67 7.37 17.71
C ILE A 40 -11.02 6.50 16.51
N ARG A 41 -11.61 5.33 16.75
CA ARG A 41 -11.90 4.32 15.71
C ARG A 41 -12.66 4.86 14.49
N PRO A 42 -13.68 5.73 14.60
CA PRO A 42 -14.38 6.30 13.45
C PRO A 42 -13.53 7.20 12.53
N THR A 43 -12.33 7.59 12.95
CA THR A 43 -11.40 8.42 12.15
C THR A 43 -10.19 7.63 11.67
N ASN A 44 -10.25 6.30 11.75
CA ASN A 44 -9.16 5.39 11.42
C ASN A 44 -9.65 4.36 10.41
N ASP A 45 -9.33 4.59 9.13
CA ASP A 45 -9.70 3.77 7.98
C ASP A 45 -8.55 2.90 7.45
N LEU A 46 -7.57 2.60 8.32
CA LEU A 46 -6.39 1.82 7.95
C LEU A 46 -6.71 0.36 7.62
N ASN A 47 -7.82 -0.16 8.12
CA ASN A 47 -8.07 -1.58 8.05
C ASN A 47 -9.55 -1.94 8.07
N GLU A 48 -9.87 -3.01 7.38
CA GLU A 48 -11.16 -3.67 7.37
C GLU A 48 -11.11 -5.02 8.11
N ILE A 49 -12.30 -5.61 8.33
CA ILE A 49 -12.44 -6.92 8.98
C ILE A 49 -12.16 -8.01 7.95
N GLY A 50 -11.17 -8.85 8.22
CA GLY A 50 -10.78 -9.99 7.39
C GLY A 50 -9.28 -10.14 7.24
N GLU A 51 -8.87 -11.28 6.70
CA GLU A 51 -7.45 -11.60 6.45
C GLU A 51 -7.08 -11.48 4.97
N TYR A 52 -8.03 -11.68 4.05
CA TYR A 52 -7.81 -11.64 2.60
C TYR A 52 -8.72 -10.60 1.96
N LEU A 53 -8.21 -9.38 1.78
CA LEU A 53 -8.97 -8.20 1.41
C LEU A 53 -8.49 -7.53 0.10
N PRO A 54 -8.17 -8.26 -0.96
CA PRO A 54 -7.62 -7.67 -2.19
C PRO A 54 -8.60 -6.68 -2.88
N HIS A 55 -9.89 -6.73 -2.53
CA HIS A 55 -10.93 -5.85 -3.06
C HIS A 55 -11.02 -4.51 -2.35
N ILE A 56 -10.31 -4.33 -1.23
CA ILE A 56 -10.25 -3.06 -0.51
C ILE A 56 -9.32 -2.10 -1.25
N ARG A 57 -9.76 -0.85 -1.38
CA ARG A 57 -9.08 0.20 -2.15
C ARG A 57 -8.87 1.42 -1.27
N THR A 58 -7.62 1.78 -1.00
CA THR A 58 -7.31 2.93 -0.14
C THR A 58 -7.86 4.26 -0.65
N ILE A 59 -7.94 4.43 -1.97
CA ILE A 59 -8.41 5.69 -2.56
C ILE A 59 -9.83 6.05 -2.14
N VAL A 60 -10.69 5.08 -1.84
CA VAL A 60 -12.08 5.31 -1.42
C VAL A 60 -12.16 5.89 -0.01
N ALA A 61 -11.20 5.53 0.85
CA ALA A 61 -11.12 5.98 2.24
C ALA A 61 -10.20 7.21 2.42
N TYR A 62 -9.51 7.63 1.35
CA TYR A 62 -8.57 8.75 1.42
C TYR A 62 -9.30 10.08 1.67
N ASN A 63 -8.92 10.76 2.74
CA ASN A 63 -9.40 12.09 3.10
C ASN A 63 -8.42 13.16 2.60
N ALA A 64 -8.77 13.85 1.50
CA ALA A 64 -7.96 14.94 0.96
C ALA A 64 -7.94 16.20 1.85
N GLU A 65 -8.97 16.38 2.71
CA GLU A 65 -9.09 17.51 3.63
C GLU A 65 -8.38 17.27 4.99
N SER A 66 -7.67 16.15 5.13
CA SER A 66 -6.93 15.82 6.34
C SER A 66 -5.94 16.92 6.73
N LYS A 67 -5.94 17.31 8.00
CA LYS A 67 -4.97 18.28 8.55
C LYS A 67 -3.53 17.75 8.51
N VAL A 68 -3.36 16.43 8.52
CA VAL A 68 -2.07 15.79 8.33
C VAL A 68 -1.57 16.04 6.90
N VAL A 69 -2.43 15.86 5.89
CA VAL A 69 -2.12 16.15 4.49
C VAL A 69 -1.71 17.61 4.32
N GLU A 70 -2.50 18.53 4.88
CA GLU A 70 -2.22 19.97 4.84
C GLU A 70 -0.86 20.32 5.43
N SER A 71 -0.46 19.66 6.54
CA SER A 71 0.81 19.92 7.23
C SER A 71 2.04 19.40 6.48
N LEU A 72 1.89 18.40 5.60
CA LEU A 72 3.01 17.79 4.87
C LEU A 72 3.47 18.64 3.68
N ARG A 73 2.55 19.35 3.02
CA ARG A 73 2.84 20.16 1.83
C ARG A 73 3.93 21.24 2.05
N PRO A 74 3.86 22.06 3.12
CA PRO A 74 4.92 23.05 3.37
C PRO A 74 6.27 22.41 3.67
N ASN A 75 6.32 21.13 4.05
CA ASN A 75 7.56 20.38 4.25
C ASN A 75 8.09 19.73 2.95
N GLY A 76 7.49 20.05 1.80
CA GLY A 76 7.93 19.58 0.49
C GLY A 76 7.46 18.19 0.08
N ILE A 77 6.60 17.55 0.85
CA ILE A 77 5.99 16.28 0.48
C ILE A 77 4.73 16.58 -0.35
N LEU A 78 4.81 16.29 -1.64
CA LEU A 78 3.74 16.67 -2.59
C LEU A 78 2.93 15.47 -3.08
N THR A 79 3.46 14.27 -2.91
CA THR A 79 2.83 13.03 -3.39
C THR A 79 2.98 11.95 -2.33
N ALA A 80 1.99 11.10 -2.19
CA ALA A 80 2.05 9.94 -1.30
C ALA A 80 1.49 8.68 -1.98
N GLN A 81 2.11 7.54 -1.69
CA GLN A 81 1.49 6.24 -1.89
C GLN A 81 0.73 5.89 -0.61
N VAL A 82 -0.58 5.85 -0.69
CA VAL A 82 -1.47 5.54 0.43
C VAL A 82 -1.76 4.06 0.46
N VAL A 83 -1.48 3.40 1.60
CA VAL A 83 -1.41 1.94 1.71
C VAL A 83 -2.35 1.43 2.81
N PRO A 84 -3.13 0.36 2.56
CA PRO A 84 -3.93 -0.29 3.59
C PRO A 84 -3.02 -1.11 4.51
N ASN A 85 -3.42 -1.28 5.77
CA ASN A 85 -2.49 -1.83 6.79
C ASN A 85 -3.10 -3.01 7.43
N ARG A 86 -3.66 -3.96 7.32
CA ARG A 86 -4.01 -5.16 8.09
C ARG A 86 -4.44 -6.33 7.18
N GLY A 87 -4.57 -7.49 7.82
CA GLY A 87 -4.83 -8.74 7.12
C GLY A 87 -3.57 -9.30 6.46
N VAL A 88 -3.67 -10.47 5.90
CA VAL A 88 -2.60 -11.10 5.10
C VAL A 88 -2.54 -10.44 3.73
N ILE A 89 -3.68 -10.24 3.08
CA ILE A 89 -3.80 -9.36 1.92
C ILE A 89 -4.60 -8.13 2.36
N SER A 90 -3.93 -6.97 2.44
CA SER A 90 -4.53 -5.75 2.99
C SER A 90 -5.46 -5.04 2.01
N GLY A 91 -5.18 -5.14 0.73
CA GLY A 91 -5.88 -4.39 -0.32
C GLY A 91 -4.93 -3.67 -1.27
N SER A 92 -5.48 -2.74 -2.04
CA SER A 92 -4.74 -2.01 -3.05
C SER A 92 -4.37 -0.61 -2.60
N SER A 93 -3.10 -0.24 -2.83
CA SER A 93 -2.60 1.13 -2.67
C SER A 93 -2.95 2.02 -3.85
N SER A 94 -2.86 3.31 -3.62
CA SER A 94 -3.01 4.34 -4.65
C SER A 94 -2.00 5.45 -4.44
N VAL A 95 -1.55 6.06 -5.53
CA VAL A 95 -0.69 7.23 -5.48
C VAL A 95 -1.53 8.49 -5.64
N VAL A 96 -1.39 9.42 -4.69
CA VAL A 96 -2.16 10.64 -4.62
C VAL A 96 -1.27 11.87 -4.59
N LYS A 97 -1.70 12.96 -5.21
CA LYS A 97 -1.14 14.30 -4.94
C LYS A 97 -1.76 14.85 -3.65
N LEU A 98 -0.96 15.54 -2.85
CA LEU A 98 -1.43 16.08 -1.58
C LEU A 98 -2.09 17.46 -1.70
N ASP A 99 -2.01 18.10 -2.87
CA ASP A 99 -2.71 19.34 -3.19
C ASP A 99 -3.95 19.03 -4.05
N ALA A 100 -4.99 18.58 -3.39
CA ALA A 100 -6.21 18.12 -4.04
C ALA A 100 -7.45 18.56 -3.28
N TRP A 101 -8.55 18.75 -4.02
CA TRP A 101 -9.84 19.12 -3.48
C TRP A 101 -10.62 17.93 -2.90
N ASN A 102 -10.54 16.79 -3.55
CA ASN A 102 -11.20 15.56 -3.16
C ASN A 102 -10.33 14.34 -3.58
N TRP A 103 -10.79 13.12 -3.32
CA TRP A 103 -10.06 11.92 -3.64
C TRP A 103 -9.93 11.67 -5.16
N GLU A 104 -10.93 12.06 -5.97
CA GLU A 104 -10.87 11.93 -7.43
C GLU A 104 -9.79 12.85 -8.01
N ASP A 105 -9.74 14.10 -7.53
CA ASP A 105 -8.70 15.06 -7.93
C ASP A 105 -7.31 14.66 -7.39
N ALA A 106 -7.25 14.02 -6.23
CA ALA A 106 -6.00 13.54 -5.63
C ALA A 106 -5.38 12.38 -6.41
N ALA A 107 -6.18 11.53 -7.03
CA ALA A 107 -5.73 10.27 -7.60
C ALA A 107 -4.82 10.47 -8.81
N LEU A 108 -3.54 10.11 -8.68
CA LEU A 108 -2.59 10.03 -9.78
C LEU A 108 -2.53 8.62 -10.38
N LEU A 109 -2.47 7.59 -9.53
CA LEU A 109 -2.54 6.18 -9.92
C LEU A 109 -3.45 5.46 -8.93
N THR A 110 -4.50 4.83 -9.41
CA THR A 110 -5.43 4.06 -8.58
C THR A 110 -5.13 2.58 -8.64
N ASP A 111 -5.19 1.90 -7.47
CA ASP A 111 -5.01 0.45 -7.34
C ASP A 111 -3.70 -0.04 -7.98
N GLU A 112 -2.63 0.73 -7.83
CA GLU A 112 -1.34 0.46 -8.49
C GLU A 112 -0.60 -0.73 -7.88
N GLY A 113 -0.84 -1.02 -6.60
CA GLY A 113 -0.18 -2.08 -5.87
C GLY A 113 -1.10 -2.90 -4.99
N LEU A 114 -0.85 -4.21 -4.91
CA LEU A 114 -1.47 -5.11 -3.96
C LEU A 114 -0.51 -5.37 -2.80
N HIS A 115 -0.98 -5.19 -1.57
CA HIS A 115 -0.14 -5.32 -0.38
C HIS A 115 -0.38 -6.64 0.34
N ILE A 116 0.70 -7.41 0.52
CA ILE A 116 0.72 -8.69 1.23
C ILE A 116 1.60 -8.55 2.47
N ASN A 117 1.00 -8.70 3.65
CA ASN A 117 1.71 -8.79 4.92
C ASN A 117 2.10 -10.26 5.18
N TRP A 118 3.37 -10.56 5.01
CA TRP A 118 3.84 -11.92 5.20
C TRP A 118 3.67 -12.38 6.65
N PRO A 119 3.23 -13.61 6.88
CA PRO A 119 3.10 -14.15 8.24
C PRO A 119 4.38 -14.05 9.04
N ARG A 120 4.26 -13.74 10.34
CA ARG A 120 5.44 -13.70 11.22
C ARG A 120 5.85 -15.09 11.66
N ALA A 121 7.11 -15.42 11.41
CA ALA A 121 7.71 -16.67 11.86
C ALA A 121 7.99 -16.67 13.37
N TYR A 122 8.33 -15.50 13.91
CA TYR A 122 8.69 -15.32 15.32
C TYR A 122 7.67 -14.41 16.01
N THR A 123 7.24 -14.81 17.19
CA THR A 123 6.41 -14.02 18.08
C THR A 123 7.17 -13.66 19.35
N SER A 124 7.07 -12.39 19.79
CA SER A 124 7.59 -11.97 21.08
C SER A 124 6.45 -11.92 22.10
N SER A 125 6.70 -12.40 23.31
CA SER A 125 5.78 -12.19 24.43
C SER A 125 6.23 -10.95 25.22
N TRP A 126 5.37 -9.95 25.28
CA TRP A 126 5.65 -8.72 26.05
C TRP A 126 5.93 -8.98 27.53
N ARG A 127 5.39 -10.09 28.06
CA ARG A 127 5.62 -10.51 29.45
C ARG A 127 7.00 -11.11 29.72
N MET A 128 7.74 -11.50 28.71
CA MET A 128 9.02 -12.21 28.84
C MET A 128 10.24 -11.37 28.41
N GLY A 129 10.06 -10.11 28.03
CA GLY A 129 11.14 -9.21 27.58
C GLY A 129 11.57 -9.43 26.12
N PRO A 130 12.44 -8.56 25.58
CA PRO A 130 12.83 -8.56 24.17
C PRO A 130 13.59 -9.80 23.69
N SER A 131 14.13 -10.58 24.60
CA SER A 131 14.87 -11.83 24.28
C SER A 131 13.98 -13.07 24.10
N SER A 132 12.66 -12.94 24.17
CA SER A 132 11.72 -14.07 24.10
C SER A 132 11.14 -14.30 22.71
N LEU A 133 11.94 -14.12 21.65
CA LEU A 133 11.51 -14.49 20.30
C LEU A 133 11.32 -16.01 20.23
N LYS A 134 10.08 -16.43 20.08
CA LYS A 134 9.70 -17.82 19.96
C LYS A 134 9.27 -18.12 18.55
N TYR A 135 9.94 -19.07 17.90
CA TYR A 135 9.52 -19.57 16.60
C TYR A 135 8.24 -20.40 16.74
N ASN A 136 7.21 -20.02 16.01
CA ASN A 136 5.94 -20.74 15.98
C ASN A 136 5.73 -21.39 14.62
N GLN A 137 6.48 -22.46 14.38
CA GLN A 137 6.50 -23.18 13.11
C GLN A 137 5.10 -23.57 12.62
N LYS A 138 4.31 -24.22 13.46
CA LYS A 138 3.00 -24.74 13.08
C LYS A 138 2.04 -23.62 12.62
N SER A 139 2.00 -22.51 13.33
CA SER A 139 1.15 -21.36 12.96
C SER A 139 1.67 -20.65 11.71
N TYR A 140 2.99 -20.56 11.56
CA TYR A 140 3.63 -19.93 10.41
C TYR A 140 3.35 -20.72 9.13
N GLU A 141 3.62 -22.02 9.12
CA GLU A 141 3.37 -22.89 7.97
C GLU A 141 1.89 -22.97 7.60
N GLN A 142 1.00 -22.99 8.60
CA GLN A 142 -0.44 -22.99 8.34
C GLN A 142 -0.88 -21.71 7.63
N LYS A 143 -0.43 -20.54 8.06
CA LYS A 143 -0.78 -19.25 7.41
C LYS A 143 -0.26 -19.14 5.98
N ILE A 144 0.95 -19.67 5.71
CA ILE A 144 1.49 -19.72 4.34
C ILE A 144 0.62 -20.64 3.48
N LYS A 145 0.25 -21.81 4.01
CA LYS A 145 -0.64 -22.75 3.31
C LYS A 145 -2.00 -22.11 2.99
N ASP A 146 -2.60 -21.42 3.96
CA ASP A 146 -3.89 -20.75 3.77
C ASP A 146 -3.81 -19.66 2.70
N LEU A 147 -2.71 -18.89 2.66
CA LEU A 147 -2.45 -17.91 1.59
C LEU A 147 -2.33 -18.61 0.22
N GLY A 148 -1.61 -19.74 0.15
CA GLY A 148 -1.48 -20.52 -1.09
C GLY A 148 -2.81 -21.05 -1.60
N ILE A 149 -3.67 -21.54 -0.69
CA ILE A 149 -5.02 -21.96 -1.05
C ILE A 149 -5.81 -20.78 -1.62
N PHE A 150 -5.82 -19.64 -0.94
CA PHE A 150 -6.51 -18.45 -1.40
C PHE A 150 -6.06 -18.01 -2.80
N LEU A 151 -4.75 -17.96 -3.06
CA LEU A 151 -4.21 -17.55 -4.38
C LEU A 151 -4.57 -18.56 -5.47
N THR A 152 -4.54 -19.85 -5.15
CA THR A 152 -4.93 -20.92 -6.09
C THR A 152 -6.40 -20.83 -6.46
N GLU A 153 -7.29 -20.65 -5.48
CA GLU A 153 -8.72 -20.48 -5.70
C GLU A 153 -9.05 -19.20 -6.47
N ALA A 154 -8.39 -18.09 -6.12
CA ALA A 154 -8.53 -16.83 -6.84
C ALA A 154 -8.05 -16.93 -8.31
N SER A 155 -6.94 -17.64 -8.57
CA SER A 155 -6.46 -17.91 -9.92
C SER A 155 -7.45 -18.76 -10.71
N ALA A 156 -7.98 -19.83 -10.12
CA ALA A 156 -8.99 -20.67 -10.75
C ALA A 156 -10.26 -19.87 -11.07
N TYR A 157 -10.74 -19.05 -10.13
CA TYR A 157 -11.89 -18.16 -10.34
C TYR A 157 -11.69 -17.22 -11.53
N ASN A 158 -10.52 -16.61 -11.65
CA ASN A 158 -10.23 -15.65 -12.73
C ASN A 158 -10.03 -16.31 -14.12
N LYS A 159 -9.82 -17.63 -14.17
CA LYS A 159 -9.75 -18.42 -15.41
C LYS A 159 -11.12 -18.91 -15.87
N THR A 160 -12.12 -18.91 -15.00
CA THR A 160 -13.48 -19.39 -15.27
C THR A 160 -14.46 -18.22 -15.36
N LYS A 161 -15.55 -18.40 -16.13
CA LYS A 161 -16.71 -17.48 -16.06
C LYS A 161 -17.59 -17.93 -14.91
N ALA A 162 -17.30 -17.43 -13.71
CA ALA A 162 -18.15 -17.73 -12.55
C ALA A 162 -19.50 -16.99 -12.66
N GLU A 163 -20.59 -17.69 -12.40
CA GLU A 163 -21.95 -17.12 -12.39
C GLU A 163 -22.12 -16.13 -11.24
N THR A 164 -21.50 -16.42 -10.10
CA THR A 164 -21.57 -15.58 -8.89
C THR A 164 -20.32 -14.76 -8.72
N LYS A 165 -20.48 -13.44 -8.54
CA LYS A 165 -19.35 -12.53 -8.33
C LYS A 165 -18.79 -12.67 -6.92
N HIS A 166 -17.54 -13.12 -6.81
CA HIS A 166 -16.77 -13.15 -5.57
C HIS A 166 -15.77 -11.99 -5.58
N LEU A 167 -16.06 -10.92 -4.82
CA LEU A 167 -15.30 -9.66 -4.88
C LEU A 167 -13.80 -9.84 -4.61
N PRO A 168 -13.35 -10.54 -3.53
CA PRO A 168 -11.94 -10.77 -3.28
C PRO A 168 -11.22 -11.46 -4.44
N PHE A 169 -11.78 -12.52 -5.00
CA PHE A 169 -11.16 -13.23 -6.11
C PHE A 169 -11.14 -12.41 -7.40
N ALA A 170 -12.23 -11.71 -7.69
CA ALA A 170 -12.30 -10.84 -8.87
C ALA A 170 -11.27 -9.70 -8.83
N ALA A 171 -11.00 -9.15 -7.65
CA ALA A 171 -10.00 -8.09 -7.47
C ALA A 171 -8.57 -8.54 -7.82
N MET A 172 -8.24 -9.83 -7.66
CA MET A 172 -6.94 -10.39 -8.00
C MET A 172 -6.66 -10.44 -9.51
N SER A 173 -7.64 -10.16 -10.37
CA SER A 173 -7.50 -10.24 -11.83
C SER A 173 -6.38 -9.36 -12.38
N LYS A 174 -6.19 -8.15 -11.82
CA LYS A 174 -5.13 -7.23 -12.25
C LYS A 174 -3.74 -7.80 -11.91
N THR A 175 -3.61 -8.38 -10.73
CA THR A 175 -2.37 -8.99 -10.23
C THR A 175 -1.96 -10.18 -11.10
N PHE A 176 -2.87 -11.11 -11.36
CA PHE A 176 -2.59 -12.29 -12.21
C PHE A 176 -2.31 -11.95 -13.69
N LYS A 177 -2.71 -10.78 -14.15
CA LYS A 177 -2.39 -10.29 -15.51
C LYS A 177 -1.09 -9.49 -15.56
N GLY A 178 -0.37 -9.33 -14.45
CA GLY A 178 0.83 -8.51 -14.35
C GLY A 178 0.59 -7.00 -14.46
N ASN A 179 -0.65 -6.55 -14.27
CA ASN A 179 -1.04 -5.13 -14.37
C ASN A 179 -1.10 -4.43 -13.00
N GLN A 180 -0.64 -5.09 -11.96
CA GLN A 180 -0.59 -4.54 -10.59
C GLN A 180 0.66 -5.05 -9.90
N THR A 181 1.41 -4.14 -9.27
CA THR A 181 2.61 -4.49 -8.50
C THR A 181 2.23 -5.19 -7.19
N VAL A 182 2.96 -6.23 -6.82
CA VAL A 182 2.81 -6.87 -5.50
C VAL A 182 3.86 -6.33 -4.56
N TYR A 183 3.43 -5.75 -3.45
CA TYR A 183 4.28 -5.28 -2.35
C TYR A 183 4.25 -6.27 -1.21
N LEU A 184 5.40 -6.90 -0.95
CA LEU A 184 5.56 -7.87 0.14
C LEU A 184 6.12 -7.17 1.38
N HIS A 185 5.37 -7.15 2.47
CA HIS A 185 5.80 -6.63 3.77
C HIS A 185 6.30 -7.79 4.64
N ALA A 186 7.60 -7.83 4.88
CA ALA A 186 8.25 -8.83 5.72
C ALA A 186 9.41 -8.18 6.49
N ASN A 187 9.67 -8.62 7.73
CA ASN A 187 10.66 -7.98 8.61
C ASN A 187 11.86 -8.87 8.92
N GLY A 188 11.66 -10.19 8.92
CA GLY A 188 12.72 -11.14 9.22
C GLY A 188 13.38 -11.71 7.97
N GLN A 189 14.67 -12.05 8.05
CA GLN A 189 15.40 -12.66 6.94
C GLN A 189 14.67 -13.89 6.36
N ARG A 190 14.22 -14.80 7.22
CA ARG A 190 13.46 -15.99 6.82
C ARG A 190 12.17 -15.62 6.12
N GLU A 191 11.42 -14.69 6.70
CA GLU A 191 10.15 -14.21 6.16
C GLU A 191 10.29 -13.60 4.76
N ILE A 192 11.38 -12.85 4.54
CA ILE A 192 11.69 -12.24 3.23
C ILE A 192 12.00 -13.33 2.20
N ILE A 193 12.86 -14.31 2.56
CA ILE A 193 13.24 -15.39 1.65
C ILE A 193 12.02 -16.24 1.30
N ASP A 194 11.33 -16.75 2.32
CA ASP A 194 10.15 -17.61 2.14
C ASP A 194 9.06 -16.89 1.32
N GLY A 195 8.86 -15.59 1.56
CA GLY A 195 7.87 -14.79 0.85
C GLY A 195 8.22 -14.56 -0.63
N ILE A 196 9.49 -14.31 -0.94
CA ILE A 196 9.93 -14.14 -2.33
C ILE A 196 9.82 -15.48 -3.09
N GLU A 197 10.25 -16.59 -2.48
CA GLU A 197 10.16 -17.92 -3.08
C GLU A 197 8.70 -18.29 -3.34
N PHE A 198 7.85 -18.11 -2.33
CA PHE A 198 6.41 -18.40 -2.45
C PHE A 198 5.74 -17.59 -3.58
N LEU A 199 6.03 -16.30 -3.70
CA LEU A 199 5.44 -15.47 -4.76
C LEU A 199 5.94 -15.84 -6.14
N LYS A 200 7.19 -16.32 -6.29
CA LYS A 200 7.70 -16.83 -7.57
C LYS A 200 6.97 -18.09 -8.03
N ASP A 201 6.58 -18.94 -7.09
CA ASP A 201 5.88 -20.20 -7.39
C ASP A 201 4.40 -19.99 -7.74
N HIS A 202 3.84 -18.82 -7.38
CA HIS A 202 2.42 -18.50 -7.60
C HIS A 202 2.19 -17.41 -8.67
N ASN A 203 3.22 -17.05 -9.44
CA ASN A 203 3.16 -15.99 -10.45
C ASN A 203 2.82 -16.53 -11.86
#